data_50c61dabe32ed7b0c60bf91092abdd28
#
_entry.id   50c61dabe32ed7b0c60bf91092abdd28
#
_cell.length_a   1.000
_cell.length_b   1.000
_cell.length_c   1.000
_cell.angle_alpha   90.00
_cell.angle_beta   90.00
_cell.angle_gamma   90.00
#
_symmetry.space_group_name_H-M   'P 1'
#
loop_
_entity.id
_entity.type
_entity.pdbx_description
1 polymer ?
#
loop_
_entity_poly.entity_id
_entity_poly.type
_entity_poly.pdbx_seq_one_letter_code
_entity_poly.pdbx_strand_id
1 'polypeptide(L)'
;MEVTGKVKMIGETQTFGEKGFRKRELVLTTDEQYPQHILIEFVQDKCDLINEFFMDDVVKVSINLRGREWVNPQGETKYFNSIQGWRIEKAQTLEKAVEIID
;
A
#
# COMPACT_ATOMS: atom_id res chain seq x y z
N MET A 1 -1.91 -7.46 -10.01
CA MET A 1 -2.73 -7.66 -8.79
C MET A 1 -3.09 -6.30 -8.21
N GLU A 2 -4.31 -6.16 -7.71
CA GLU A 2 -4.80 -4.86 -7.24
C GLU A 2 -5.51 -4.98 -5.92
N VAL A 3 -5.41 -3.93 -5.10
CA VAL A 3 -6.16 -3.82 -3.86
C VAL A 3 -6.95 -2.53 -3.90
N THR A 4 -8.25 -2.61 -3.64
CA THR A 4 -9.12 -1.44 -3.56
C THR A 4 -9.61 -1.29 -2.12
N GLY A 5 -9.57 -0.08 -1.61
CA GLY A 5 -10.03 0.18 -0.25
C GLY A 5 -9.93 1.64 0.11
N LYS A 6 -10.35 1.93 1.34
CA LYS A 6 -10.31 3.27 1.90
C LYS A 6 -8.98 3.48 2.61
N VAL A 7 -8.36 4.62 2.40
CA VAL A 7 -7.09 4.96 3.06
C VAL A 7 -7.32 5.10 4.57
N LYS A 8 -6.68 4.23 5.32
CA LYS A 8 -6.76 4.21 6.78
C LYS A 8 -5.58 4.91 7.43
N MET A 9 -4.39 4.76 6.84
CA MET A 9 -3.18 5.36 7.36
C MET A 9 -2.24 5.73 6.21
N ILE A 10 -1.63 6.88 6.33
CA ILE A 10 -0.56 7.31 5.43
C ILE A 10 0.65 7.59 6.30
N GLY A 11 1.70 6.81 6.12
CA GLY A 11 2.95 7.00 6.84
C GLY A 11 3.81 8.06 6.19
N GLU A 12 4.86 8.46 6.90
CA GLU A 12 5.86 9.36 6.36
C GLU A 12 6.92 8.56 5.63
N THR A 13 7.55 9.18 4.63
CA THR A 13 8.65 8.55 3.93
C THR A 13 9.84 8.43 4.88
N GLN A 14 10.36 7.22 5.02
CA GLN A 14 11.53 6.92 5.83
C GLN A 14 12.71 6.58 4.94
N THR A 15 13.89 6.95 5.39
CA THR A 15 15.11 6.69 4.65
C THR A 15 15.99 5.74 5.45
N PHE A 16 16.49 4.70 4.79
CA PHE A 16 17.28 3.65 5.42
C PHE A 16 18.63 3.52 4.74
N GLY A 17 19.67 3.32 5.55
CA GLY A 17 20.99 3.01 5.07
C GLY A 17 21.73 4.18 4.45
N GLU A 18 22.99 3.94 4.08
CA GLU A 18 23.88 4.97 3.54
C GLU A 18 23.45 5.40 2.14
N LYS A 19 22.84 4.50 1.39
CA LYS A 19 22.40 4.81 0.02
C LYS A 19 21.07 5.51 -0.02
N GLY A 20 20.44 5.72 1.13
CA GLY A 20 19.20 6.46 1.19
C GLY A 20 18.01 5.72 0.60
N PHE A 21 17.85 4.44 0.90
CA PHE A 21 16.69 3.69 0.45
C PHE A 21 15.43 4.25 1.10
N ARG A 22 14.48 4.67 0.29
CA ARG A 22 13.27 5.31 0.78
C ARG A 22 12.11 4.32 0.80
N LYS A 23 11.31 4.37 1.87
CA LYS A 23 10.13 3.54 2.01
C LYS A 23 9.02 4.33 2.69
N ARG A 24 7.80 4.14 2.22
CA ARG A 24 6.62 4.78 2.80
C ARG A 24 5.50 3.76 2.85
N GLU A 25 4.76 3.74 3.95
CA GLU A 25 3.71 2.77 4.19
C GLU A 25 2.34 3.40 4.05
N LEU A 26 1.42 2.61 3.50
CA LEU A 26 0.03 2.99 3.33
C LEU A 26 -0.81 1.82 3.81
N VAL A 27 -1.85 2.09 4.59
CA VAL A 27 -2.79 1.04 5.01
C VAL A 27 -4.14 1.32 4.39
N LEU A 28 -4.69 0.32 3.71
CA LEU A 28 -6.04 0.36 3.17
C LEU A 28 -6.95 -0.55 3.95
N THR A 29 -8.20 -0.12 4.14
CA THR A 29 -9.26 -0.97 4.68
C THR A 29 -10.14 -1.39 3.51
N THR A 30 -10.27 -2.69 3.28
CA THR A 30 -11.05 -3.20 2.17
C THR A 30 -12.55 -3.00 2.43
N ASP A 31 -13.32 -2.84 1.34
CA ASP A 31 -14.76 -2.68 1.42
C ASP A 31 -15.42 -4.04 1.20
N GLU A 32 -15.57 -4.77 2.29
CA GLU A 32 -16.17 -6.10 2.25
C GLU A 32 -16.82 -6.40 3.60
N GLN A 33 -17.56 -7.49 3.66
CA GLN A 33 -18.29 -7.85 4.86
C GLN A 33 -17.40 -7.96 6.10
N TYR A 34 -16.21 -8.53 5.92
CA TYR A 34 -15.21 -8.61 6.98
C TYR A 34 -13.99 -7.82 6.53
N PRO A 35 -13.97 -6.51 6.79
CA PRO A 35 -12.90 -5.66 6.26
C PRO A 35 -11.51 -6.10 6.69
N GLN A 36 -10.59 -6.03 5.76
CA GLN A 36 -9.18 -6.33 6.00
C GLN A 36 -8.37 -5.05 5.98
N HIS A 37 -7.33 -5.01 6.79
CA HIS A 37 -6.39 -3.88 6.82
C HIS A 37 -5.12 -4.33 6.12
N ILE A 38 -4.85 -3.76 4.96
CA ILE A 38 -3.73 -4.19 4.11
C ILE A 38 -2.63 -3.15 4.16
N LEU A 39 -1.46 -3.56 4.61
CA LEU A 39 -0.27 -2.71 4.64
C LEU A 39 0.45 -2.81 3.31
N ILE A 40 0.63 -1.68 2.65
CA ILE A 40 1.29 -1.61 1.35
C ILE A 40 2.51 -0.71 1.47
N GLU A 41 3.66 -1.17 0.97
CA GLU A 41 4.89 -0.41 0.98
C GLU A 41 5.15 0.19 -0.38
N PHE A 42 5.50 1.47 -0.41
CA PHE A 42 5.98 2.15 -1.62
C PHE A 42 7.45 2.46 -1.41
N VAL A 43 8.28 2.17 -2.40
CA VAL A 43 9.73 2.33 -2.26
C VAL A 43 10.28 3.30 -3.29
N GLN A 44 11.39 3.94 -2.92
CA GLN A 44 12.14 4.87 -3.76
C GLN A 44 11.25 5.99 -4.29
N ASP A 45 11.30 6.28 -5.59
CA ASP A 45 10.50 7.36 -6.17
C ASP A 45 8.99 7.12 -6.09
N LYS A 46 8.57 5.87 -5.88
CA LYS A 46 7.15 5.56 -5.73
C LYS A 46 6.56 6.11 -4.43
N CYS A 47 7.40 6.42 -3.45
CA CYS A 47 6.94 7.04 -2.20
C CYS A 47 6.12 8.31 -2.45
N ASP A 48 6.47 9.06 -3.48
CA ASP A 48 5.82 10.33 -3.76
C ASP A 48 4.44 10.19 -4.40
N LEU A 49 4.10 9.00 -4.89
CA LEU A 49 2.79 8.77 -5.49
C LEU A 49 1.66 8.98 -4.48
N ILE A 50 1.93 8.77 -3.20
CA ILE A 50 0.93 8.88 -2.14
C ILE A 50 0.60 10.35 -1.82
N ASN A 51 1.46 11.29 -2.22
CA ASN A 51 1.29 12.70 -1.87
C ASN A 51 -0.05 13.30 -2.31
N GLU A 52 -0.67 12.75 -3.34
CA GLU A 52 -1.92 13.28 -3.87
C GLU A 52 -3.17 12.71 -3.20
N PHE A 53 -2.99 11.84 -2.22
CA PHE A 53 -4.11 11.13 -1.58
C PHE A 53 -4.20 11.47 -0.11
N PHE A 54 -5.41 11.33 0.44
CA PHE A 54 -5.72 11.73 1.80
C PHE A 54 -6.42 10.59 2.54
N MET A 55 -6.46 10.73 3.85
CA MET A 55 -7.22 9.81 4.70
C MET A 55 -8.65 9.72 4.19
N ASP A 56 -9.20 8.52 4.21
CA ASP A 56 -10.56 8.19 3.80
C ASP A 56 -10.82 8.22 2.29
N ASP A 57 -9.85 8.59 1.48
CA ASP A 57 -9.97 8.42 0.03
C ASP A 57 -10.15 6.94 -0.31
N VAL A 58 -11.01 6.66 -1.29
CA VAL A 58 -11.14 5.30 -1.82
C VAL A 58 -10.19 5.20 -3.02
N VAL A 59 -9.26 4.27 -2.94
CA VAL A 59 -8.20 4.14 -3.94
C VAL A 59 -8.04 2.70 -4.40
N LYS A 60 -7.43 2.56 -5.56
CA LYS A 60 -7.04 1.27 -6.11
C LYS A 60 -5.52 1.29 -6.28
N VAL A 61 -4.85 0.33 -5.67
CA VAL A 61 -3.40 0.24 -5.71
C VAL A 61 -2.99 -1.01 -6.47
N SER A 62 -2.14 -0.84 -7.46
CA SER A 62 -1.53 -1.96 -8.17
C SER A 62 -0.34 -2.44 -7.35
N ILE A 63 -0.29 -3.73 -7.09
CA ILE A 63 0.68 -4.29 -6.16
C ILE A 63 1.43 -5.47 -6.73
N ASN A 64 2.59 -5.73 -6.14
CA ASN A 64 3.35 -6.97 -6.32
C ASN A 64 3.59 -7.58 -4.96
N LEU A 65 3.46 -8.91 -4.88
CA LEU A 65 3.86 -9.62 -3.67
C LEU A 65 5.37 -9.84 -3.74
N ARG A 66 6.03 -9.53 -2.62
CA ARG A 66 7.48 -9.71 -2.52
C ARG A 66 7.76 -10.63 -1.35
N GLY A 67 8.73 -11.52 -1.54
CA GLY A 67 9.12 -12.42 -0.48
C GLY A 67 10.63 -12.54 -0.45
N ARG A 68 11.17 -12.71 0.74
CA ARG A 68 12.61 -12.92 0.87
C ARG A 68 12.91 -13.90 1.98
N GLU A 69 14.05 -14.52 1.86
CA GLU A 69 14.60 -15.44 2.84
C GLU A 69 15.71 -14.71 3.60
N TRP A 70 15.79 -14.95 4.88
CA TRP A 70 16.82 -14.37 5.71
C TRP A 70 17.31 -15.41 6.70
N VAL A 71 18.63 -15.54 6.79
CA VAL A 71 19.24 -16.44 7.76
C VAL A 71 19.78 -15.61 8.90
N ASN A 72 19.28 -15.86 10.12
CA ASN A 72 19.69 -15.09 11.28
C ASN A 72 21.04 -15.55 11.80
N PRO A 73 21.63 -14.83 12.79
CA PRO A 73 22.95 -15.20 13.34
C PRO A 73 23.01 -16.58 13.96
N GLN A 74 21.87 -17.14 14.38
CA GLN A 74 21.79 -18.49 14.93
C GLN A 74 21.67 -19.57 13.85
N GLY A 75 21.68 -19.17 12.58
CA GLY A 75 21.57 -20.11 11.48
C GLY A 75 20.13 -20.52 11.15
N GLU A 76 19.15 -19.87 11.75
CA GLU A 76 17.75 -20.15 11.46
C GLU A 76 17.30 -19.37 10.21
N THR A 77 16.56 -20.03 9.35
CA THR A 77 16.02 -19.40 8.15
C THR A 77 14.63 -18.87 8.42
N LYS A 78 14.40 -17.60 8.06
CA LYS A 78 13.10 -16.96 8.20
C LYS A 78 12.66 -16.38 6.87
N TYR A 79 11.36 -16.28 6.69
CA TYR A 79 10.78 -15.79 5.44
C TYR A 79 9.91 -14.58 5.75
N PHE A 80 10.05 -13.54 4.95
CA PHE A 80 9.28 -12.30 5.12
C PHE A 80 8.58 -11.97 3.82
N ASN A 81 7.31 -11.62 3.93
CA ASN A 81 6.51 -11.19 2.80
C ASN A 81 6.19 -9.71 2.94
N SER A 82 6.09 -9.04 1.81
CA SER A 82 5.61 -7.66 1.78
C SER A 82 4.78 -7.44 0.52
N ILE A 83 3.94 -6.43 0.59
CA ILE A 83 3.10 -6.03 -0.52
C ILE A 83 3.62 -4.67 -0.97
N GLN A 84 4.13 -4.59 -2.20
CA GLN A 84 4.67 -3.35 -2.73
C GLN A 84 3.72 -2.74 -3.74
N GLY A 85 3.39 -1.46 -3.54
CA GLY A 85 2.58 -0.71 -4.48
C GLY A 85 3.46 -0.04 -5.51
N TRP A 86 3.02 -0.04 -6.77
CA TRP A 86 3.74 0.63 -7.84
C TRP A 86 2.87 1.61 -8.61
N ARG A 87 1.57 1.61 -8.33
CA ARG A 87 0.64 2.56 -8.92
C ARG A 87 -0.54 2.74 -7.97
N ILE A 88 -1.03 3.96 -7.86
CA ILE A 88 -2.20 4.26 -7.04
C ILE A 88 -3.10 5.24 -7.80
N GLU A 89 -4.41 5.00 -7.77
CA GLU A 89 -5.36 5.90 -8.40
C GLU A 89 -6.65 5.94 -7.60
N LYS A 90 -7.42 7.00 -7.73
CA LYS A 90 -8.71 7.08 -7.08
C LYS A 90 -9.65 6.08 -7.69
N ALA A 91 -10.39 5.35 -6.83
CA ALA A 91 -11.39 4.41 -7.28
C ALA A 91 -12.75 5.10 -7.27
N GLN A 92 -13.58 4.79 -8.27
CA GLN A 92 -14.94 5.29 -8.28
C GLN A 92 -15.82 4.34 -7.47
N THR A 93 -16.69 4.93 -6.66
CA THR A 93 -17.62 4.15 -5.87
C THR A 93 -18.93 3.97 -6.62
N LEU A 94 -19.71 2.98 -6.19
CA LEU A 94 -21.03 2.76 -6.77
C LEU A 94 -21.96 3.96 -6.53
N GLU A 95 -21.86 4.58 -5.38
CA GLU A 95 -22.64 5.78 -5.08
C GLU A 95 -22.35 6.88 -6.08
N LYS A 96 -21.11 7.07 -6.42
CA LYS A 96 -20.73 8.08 -7.37
C LYS A 96 -21.28 7.80 -8.75
N ALA A 97 -21.30 6.53 -9.16
CA ALA A 97 -21.88 6.14 -10.43
C ALA A 97 -23.39 6.40 -10.47
N VAL A 98 -24.07 6.15 -9.36
CA VAL A 98 -25.49 6.42 -9.24
C VAL A 98 -25.80 7.90 -9.36
N GLU A 99 -24.98 8.73 -8.75
CA GLU A 99 -25.13 10.19 -8.85
C GLU A 99 -25.02 10.69 -10.27
N ILE A 100 -24.16 10.09 -11.06
CA ILE A 100 -23.99 10.46 -12.45
C ILE A 100 -25.24 10.15 -13.26
N ILE A 101 -25.93 9.08 -12.92
CA ILE A 101 -27.13 8.66 -13.63
C ILE A 101 -28.31 9.60 -13.35
N ASP A 102 -28.36 10.14 -12.17
CA ASP A 102 -29.42 11.06 -11.79
C ASP A 102 -29.26 12.43 -12.45
#